data_06f3ff002c4a2022fd04f70699e0c246
#
_entry.id   06f3ff002c4a2022fd04f70699e0c246
#
_cell.length_a   1.000
_cell.length_b   1.000
_cell.length_c   1.000
_cell.angle_alpha   90.00
_cell.angle_beta   90.00
_cell.angle_gamma   90.00
#
_symmetry.space_group_name_H-M   'P 1'
#
loop_
_entity.id
_entity.type
_entity.pdbx_description
1 polymer ?
#
loop_
_entity_poly.entity_id
_entity_poly.type
_entity_poly.pdbx_seq_one_letter_code
_entity_poly.pdbx_strand_id
1 'polypeptide(L)'
;SLHDALPILFARWGAKGARTFGFNGHTDVVPPGDPASWTHPPFSGAVIDGTIWGRGATDMKSGVAAFVAAAIDFVAQTPPDGAVILTVTGDEEGASRDGTPAILDWMDANGERMDVCIVGEPSNPEVMGEMIKIGRRGSLTVNITAHGKQGHAAYPHKALNPLHPLIELLADLTAAPLDDGTEHFQPTGLQVTTIDVGNPASNVIPEKGRATVNIRFNDLHSGDSLTAMLRERAAAVEARTGVRFELDFHVSGESFLTAPGPFVDLVRDVVAEACGRVPVLSTSGGTSDARYVKNHCPVLEFGLVGAFMHQVDERVPQAQVRQLKDIYQTILQRYFG
;
A
#
# COMPACT_ATOMS: atom_id res chain seq x y z
N SER A 1 -26.88 -0.47 -13.15
CA SER A 1 -25.50 -0.85 -13.42
C SER A 1 -24.94 -1.56 -12.21
N LEU A 2 -24.16 -2.60 -12.40
CA LEU A 2 -23.50 -3.37 -11.33
C LEU A 2 -22.31 -2.62 -10.71
N HIS A 3 -22.21 -1.31 -10.91
CA HIS A 3 -21.07 -0.50 -10.48
C HIS A 3 -21.32 0.34 -9.21
N ASP A 4 -22.48 0.21 -8.57
CA ASP A 4 -22.89 1.17 -7.54
C ASP A 4 -22.77 0.66 -6.11
N ALA A 5 -22.25 -0.54 -5.85
CA ALA A 5 -21.95 -1.05 -4.51
C ALA A 5 -20.70 -1.92 -4.55
N LEU A 6 -19.58 -1.36 -4.12
CA LEU A 6 -18.41 -2.16 -3.82
C LEU A 6 -18.74 -3.08 -2.64
N PRO A 7 -18.41 -4.38 -2.69
CA PRO A 7 -18.68 -5.28 -1.61
C PRO A 7 -17.84 -4.88 -0.38
N ILE A 8 -18.53 -4.45 0.67
CA ILE A 8 -17.94 -4.23 1.99
C ILE A 8 -18.65 -5.13 3.00
N LEU A 9 -17.88 -5.73 3.89
CA LEU A 9 -18.39 -6.62 4.93
C LEU A 9 -17.81 -6.21 6.27
N PHE A 10 -18.68 -6.01 7.26
CA PHE A 10 -18.35 -6.02 8.67
C PHE A 10 -18.99 -7.23 9.33
N ALA A 11 -18.21 -8.01 10.07
CA ALA A 11 -18.72 -9.09 10.90
C ALA A 11 -18.07 -9.05 12.27
N ARG A 12 -18.89 -9.28 13.32
CA ARG A 12 -18.41 -9.36 14.70
C ARG A 12 -18.96 -10.61 15.37
N TRP A 13 -18.05 -11.33 16.01
CA TRP A 13 -18.38 -12.34 16.99
C TRP A 13 -18.03 -11.82 18.40
N GLY A 14 -18.87 -12.07 19.39
CA GLY A 14 -18.66 -11.60 20.77
C GLY A 14 -19.38 -10.29 21.12
N ALA A 15 -19.22 -9.85 22.36
CA ALA A 15 -19.94 -8.71 22.92
C ALA A 15 -19.36 -7.37 22.43
N LYS A 16 -20.24 -6.39 22.20
CA LYS A 16 -19.85 -5.02 21.93
C LYS A 16 -19.23 -4.39 23.18
N GLY A 17 -18.12 -3.64 23.00
CA GLY A 17 -17.41 -3.01 24.11
C GLY A 17 -16.45 -3.92 24.88
N ALA A 18 -16.39 -5.21 24.54
CA ALA A 18 -15.36 -6.11 25.06
C ALA A 18 -14.02 -5.90 24.35
N ARG A 19 -12.93 -6.47 24.91
CA ARG A 19 -11.61 -6.51 24.26
C ARG A 19 -11.74 -7.12 22.87
N THR A 20 -11.17 -6.48 21.86
CA THR A 20 -11.40 -6.84 20.47
C THR A 20 -10.09 -7.14 19.71
N PHE A 21 -10.16 -8.14 18.83
CA PHE A 21 -9.14 -8.40 17.83
C PHE A 21 -9.75 -8.23 16.44
N GLY A 22 -9.18 -7.33 15.64
CA GLY A 22 -9.61 -7.05 14.29
C GLY A 22 -8.76 -7.71 13.21
N PHE A 23 -9.40 -8.03 12.11
CA PHE A 23 -8.75 -8.39 10.86
C PHE A 23 -9.35 -7.57 9.72
N ASN A 24 -8.49 -7.04 8.86
CA ASN A 24 -8.87 -6.38 7.63
C ASN A 24 -8.25 -7.09 6.43
N GLY A 25 -9.02 -7.17 5.35
CA GLY A 25 -8.55 -7.71 4.08
C GLY A 25 -9.46 -7.32 2.93
N HIS A 26 -8.99 -7.60 1.70
CA HIS A 26 -9.73 -7.27 0.49
C HIS A 26 -10.00 -8.48 -0.40
N THR A 27 -10.96 -8.34 -1.32
CA THR A 27 -11.35 -9.37 -2.27
C THR A 27 -11.31 -8.91 -3.72
N ASP A 28 -11.17 -7.62 -3.96
CA ASP A 28 -10.84 -7.09 -5.28
C ASP A 28 -9.41 -7.48 -5.67
N VAL A 29 -9.07 -7.28 -6.92
CA VAL A 29 -7.81 -7.73 -7.49
C VAL A 29 -7.39 -6.81 -8.64
N VAL A 30 -6.07 -6.66 -8.83
CA VAL A 30 -5.56 -5.99 -10.03
C VAL A 30 -5.97 -6.73 -11.29
N PRO A 31 -6.08 -6.05 -12.45
CA PRO A 31 -6.37 -6.70 -13.73
C PRO A 31 -5.42 -7.87 -14.00
N PRO A 32 -5.94 -9.01 -14.54
CA PRO A 32 -5.12 -10.19 -14.78
C PRO A 32 -4.13 -10.03 -15.97
N GLY A 33 -4.23 -8.96 -16.73
CA GLY A 33 -3.54 -8.81 -18.00
C GLY A 33 -4.17 -9.68 -19.10
N ASP A 34 -3.37 -10.13 -20.07
CA ASP A 34 -3.85 -11.01 -21.14
C ASP A 34 -4.11 -12.42 -20.61
N PRO A 35 -5.36 -12.90 -20.60
CA PRO A 35 -5.69 -14.26 -20.14
C PRO A 35 -4.99 -15.38 -20.92
N ALA A 36 -4.59 -15.14 -22.17
CA ALA A 36 -3.88 -16.11 -22.99
C ALA A 36 -2.44 -16.36 -22.52
N SER A 37 -1.90 -15.46 -21.70
CA SER A 37 -0.56 -15.61 -21.09
C SER A 37 -0.56 -16.49 -19.84
N TRP A 38 -1.73 -16.86 -19.33
CA TRP A 38 -1.86 -17.68 -18.12
C TRP A 38 -1.80 -19.17 -18.43
N THR A 39 -1.04 -19.94 -17.63
CA THR A 39 -1.03 -21.41 -17.69
C THR A 39 -2.39 -22.02 -17.34
N HIS A 40 -3.09 -21.41 -16.37
CA HIS A 40 -4.46 -21.75 -15.99
C HIS A 40 -5.30 -20.47 -15.99
N PRO A 41 -6.59 -20.52 -16.42
CA PRO A 41 -7.42 -19.31 -16.47
C PRO A 41 -7.39 -18.54 -15.16
N PRO A 42 -7.19 -17.21 -15.19
CA PRO A 42 -6.88 -16.40 -13.98
C PRO A 42 -7.97 -16.43 -12.91
N PHE A 43 -9.20 -16.83 -13.23
CA PHE A 43 -10.32 -16.92 -12.29
C PHE A 43 -10.86 -18.35 -12.13
N SER A 44 -10.08 -19.36 -12.51
CA SER A 44 -10.50 -20.76 -12.37
C SER A 44 -10.48 -21.28 -10.93
N GLY A 45 -9.61 -20.70 -10.08
CA GLY A 45 -9.38 -21.23 -8.74
C GLY A 45 -8.86 -22.66 -8.74
N ALA A 46 -8.17 -23.07 -9.80
CA ALA A 46 -7.70 -24.45 -9.97
C ALA A 46 -6.70 -24.84 -8.88
N VAL A 47 -6.88 -26.04 -8.33
CA VAL A 47 -5.93 -26.62 -7.38
C VAL A 47 -5.19 -27.76 -8.10
N ILE A 48 -3.91 -27.53 -8.36
CA ILE A 48 -3.06 -28.46 -9.11
C ILE A 48 -1.80 -28.72 -8.29
N ASP A 49 -1.52 -29.99 -8.04
CA ASP A 49 -0.35 -30.44 -7.24
C ASP A 49 -0.21 -29.68 -5.91
N GLY A 50 -1.34 -29.47 -5.21
CA GLY A 50 -1.38 -28.77 -3.93
C GLY A 50 -1.15 -27.25 -4.01
N THR A 51 -1.21 -26.66 -5.20
CA THR A 51 -1.08 -25.21 -5.43
C THR A 51 -2.40 -24.66 -5.97
N ILE A 52 -2.87 -23.55 -5.36
CA ILE A 52 -4.04 -22.80 -5.81
C ILE A 52 -3.58 -21.78 -6.84
N TRP A 53 -4.14 -21.82 -8.04
CA TRP A 53 -3.82 -20.93 -9.15
C TRP A 53 -4.94 -19.94 -9.39
N GLY A 54 -4.59 -18.67 -9.51
CA GLY A 54 -5.53 -17.63 -9.89
C GLY A 54 -5.17 -16.24 -9.39
N ARG A 55 -5.67 -15.22 -10.07
CA ARG A 55 -5.57 -13.83 -9.65
C ARG A 55 -6.28 -13.62 -8.31
N GLY A 56 -5.58 -13.03 -7.33
CA GLY A 56 -6.04 -12.85 -5.96
C GLY A 56 -5.86 -14.10 -5.09
N ALA A 57 -5.22 -15.16 -5.59
CA ALA A 57 -4.92 -16.33 -4.76
C ALA A 57 -3.90 -15.99 -3.66
N THR A 58 -2.89 -15.19 -3.99
CA THR A 58 -1.89 -14.69 -3.04
C THR A 58 -2.34 -13.38 -2.41
N ASP A 59 -2.85 -12.46 -3.20
CA ASP A 59 -3.20 -11.10 -2.84
C ASP A 59 -4.69 -10.85 -3.04
N MET A 60 -5.53 -10.89 -1.95
CA MET A 60 -5.19 -11.53 -0.67
C MET A 60 -6.30 -12.50 -0.20
N LYS A 61 -7.10 -13.07 -1.17
CA LYS A 61 -8.27 -13.91 -0.84
C LYS A 61 -7.92 -15.12 0.04
N SER A 62 -6.74 -15.74 -0.17
CA SER A 62 -6.32 -16.86 0.68
C SER A 62 -5.94 -16.39 2.10
N GLY A 63 -5.44 -15.17 2.26
CA GLY A 63 -5.22 -14.55 3.57
C GLY A 63 -6.54 -14.35 4.32
N VAL A 64 -7.55 -13.79 3.64
CA VAL A 64 -8.92 -13.65 4.18
C VAL A 64 -9.50 -15.01 4.56
N ALA A 65 -9.41 -16.02 3.69
CA ALA A 65 -9.92 -17.36 3.95
C ALA A 65 -9.22 -18.03 5.15
N ALA A 66 -7.90 -17.85 5.27
CA ALA A 66 -7.11 -18.37 6.39
C ALA A 66 -7.57 -17.76 7.72
N PHE A 67 -7.78 -16.42 7.77
CA PHE A 67 -8.24 -15.78 9.00
C PHE A 67 -9.67 -16.19 9.36
N VAL A 68 -10.59 -16.21 8.39
CA VAL A 68 -11.97 -16.62 8.64
C VAL A 68 -12.03 -18.04 9.20
N ALA A 69 -11.28 -18.98 8.62
CA ALA A 69 -11.20 -20.35 9.11
C ALA A 69 -10.59 -20.42 10.53
N ALA A 70 -9.54 -19.66 10.80
CA ALA A 70 -8.92 -19.58 12.13
C ALA A 70 -9.89 -19.02 13.17
N ALA A 71 -10.62 -17.95 12.84
CA ALA A 71 -11.60 -17.34 13.72
C ALA A 71 -12.76 -18.30 14.04
N ILE A 72 -13.30 -18.99 13.03
CA ILE A 72 -14.37 -20.00 13.22
C ILE A 72 -13.91 -21.11 14.16
N ASP A 73 -12.73 -21.70 13.91
CA ASP A 73 -12.20 -22.76 14.76
C ASP A 73 -11.90 -22.27 16.17
N PHE A 74 -11.37 -21.05 16.31
CA PHE A 74 -11.08 -20.45 17.61
C PHE A 74 -12.33 -20.24 18.43
N VAL A 75 -13.36 -19.58 17.90
CA VAL A 75 -14.59 -19.30 18.64
C VAL A 75 -15.42 -20.55 18.94
N ALA A 76 -15.29 -21.60 18.13
CA ALA A 76 -15.95 -22.89 18.37
C ALA A 76 -15.28 -23.69 19.50
N GLN A 77 -13.97 -23.57 19.67
CA GLN A 77 -13.20 -24.33 20.67
C GLN A 77 -13.01 -23.55 21.97
N THR A 78 -12.72 -22.28 21.87
CA THR A 78 -12.41 -21.39 23.01
C THR A 78 -13.07 -20.04 22.78
N PRO A 79 -14.37 -19.88 23.10
CA PRO A 79 -15.02 -18.58 22.98
C PRO A 79 -14.27 -17.54 23.79
N PRO A 80 -13.80 -16.43 23.18
CA PRO A 80 -13.04 -15.42 23.91
C PRO A 80 -13.93 -14.65 24.89
N ASP A 81 -13.33 -14.18 26.00
CA ASP A 81 -13.88 -13.08 26.76
C ASP A 81 -13.57 -11.76 26.05
N GLY A 82 -14.26 -11.56 24.92
CA GLY A 82 -13.98 -10.47 24.02
C GLY A 82 -14.74 -10.58 22.69
N ALA A 83 -14.24 -9.95 21.65
CA ALA A 83 -14.82 -9.99 20.33
C ALA A 83 -13.76 -10.13 19.23
N VAL A 84 -14.09 -10.88 18.17
CA VAL A 84 -13.33 -10.94 16.93
C VAL A 84 -14.11 -10.15 15.88
N ILE A 85 -13.42 -9.21 15.22
CA ILE A 85 -14.00 -8.37 14.17
C ILE A 85 -13.30 -8.71 12.84
N LEU A 86 -14.12 -8.88 11.82
CA LEU A 86 -13.67 -9.05 10.42
C LEU A 86 -14.21 -7.90 9.59
N THR A 87 -13.32 -7.22 8.89
CA THR A 87 -13.64 -6.23 7.88
C THR A 87 -13.08 -6.69 6.53
N VAL A 88 -13.93 -6.70 5.49
CA VAL A 88 -13.50 -7.09 4.14
C VAL A 88 -13.98 -6.04 3.15
N THR A 89 -13.09 -5.57 2.31
CA THR A 89 -13.38 -4.57 1.27
C THR A 89 -13.22 -5.14 -0.13
N GLY A 90 -13.80 -4.46 -1.10
CA GLY A 90 -13.62 -4.69 -2.54
C GLY A 90 -13.05 -3.47 -3.27
N ASP A 91 -12.31 -2.58 -2.61
CA ASP A 91 -11.73 -1.35 -3.17
C ASP A 91 -10.33 -1.03 -2.61
N GLU A 92 -9.51 -2.04 -2.34
CA GLU A 92 -8.11 -1.81 -1.92
C GLU A 92 -7.21 -1.54 -3.13
N GLU A 93 -7.34 -2.34 -4.17
CA GLU A 93 -6.55 -2.30 -5.41
C GLU A 93 -7.01 -1.19 -6.39
N GLY A 94 -8.09 -0.52 -6.05
CA GLY A 94 -8.71 0.53 -6.84
C GLY A 94 -8.47 1.94 -6.29
N ALA A 95 -9.55 2.73 -6.25
CA ALA A 95 -9.51 4.11 -5.79
C ALA A 95 -9.48 4.24 -4.26
N SER A 96 -9.76 3.18 -3.53
CA SER A 96 -9.81 3.07 -2.06
C SER A 96 -10.67 4.16 -1.40
N ARG A 97 -11.82 4.48 -2.01
CA ARG A 97 -12.73 5.55 -1.52
C ARG A 97 -13.87 4.99 -0.69
N ASP A 98 -14.48 3.91 -1.18
CA ASP A 98 -15.72 3.35 -0.63
C ASP A 98 -15.49 1.97 0.04
N GLY A 99 -14.22 1.61 0.25
CA GLY A 99 -13.78 0.36 0.86
C GLY A 99 -13.54 0.49 2.37
N THR A 100 -12.33 0.24 2.82
CA THR A 100 -11.95 0.29 4.24
C THR A 100 -12.26 1.63 4.92
N PRO A 101 -12.06 2.83 4.30
CA PRO A 101 -12.50 4.07 4.92
C PRO A 101 -14.00 4.07 5.26
N ALA A 102 -14.86 3.64 4.35
CA ALA A 102 -16.30 3.58 4.59
C ALA A 102 -16.70 2.58 5.70
N ILE A 103 -15.99 1.44 5.80
CA ILE A 103 -16.20 0.49 6.90
C ILE A 103 -15.82 1.14 8.24
N LEU A 104 -14.68 1.82 8.31
CA LEU A 104 -14.19 2.46 9.52
C LEU A 104 -15.10 3.61 9.96
N ASP A 105 -15.56 4.45 9.04
CA ASP A 105 -16.54 5.50 9.30
C ASP A 105 -17.87 4.93 9.84
N TRP A 106 -18.33 3.82 9.24
CA TRP A 106 -19.52 3.12 9.73
C TRP A 106 -19.29 2.53 11.13
N MET A 107 -18.13 1.94 11.39
CA MET A 107 -17.76 1.42 12.72
C MET A 107 -17.80 2.53 13.76
N ASP A 108 -17.20 3.68 13.48
CA ASP A 108 -17.21 4.83 14.39
C ASP A 108 -18.63 5.33 14.66
N ALA A 109 -19.44 5.48 13.62
CA ALA A 109 -20.84 5.91 13.72
C ALA A 109 -21.71 4.93 14.53
N ASN A 110 -21.36 3.65 14.53
CA ASN A 110 -22.08 2.60 15.28
C ASN A 110 -21.40 2.22 16.60
N GLY A 111 -20.32 2.90 17.00
CA GLY A 111 -19.59 2.61 18.24
C GLY A 111 -18.93 1.24 18.24
N GLU A 112 -18.54 0.73 17.09
CA GLU A 112 -17.70 -0.45 16.91
C GLU A 112 -16.22 -0.04 16.98
N ARG A 113 -15.37 -0.83 17.65
CA ARG A 113 -13.95 -0.54 17.81
C ARG A 113 -13.14 -1.82 17.75
N MET A 114 -11.90 -1.70 17.26
CA MET A 114 -10.85 -2.70 17.35
C MET A 114 -9.77 -2.19 18.31
N ASP A 115 -9.29 -3.04 19.22
CA ASP A 115 -8.15 -2.68 20.08
C ASP A 115 -6.82 -2.90 19.38
N VAL A 116 -6.78 -3.89 18.48
CA VAL A 116 -5.66 -4.18 17.56
C VAL A 116 -6.22 -4.74 16.26
N CYS A 117 -5.45 -4.63 15.18
CA CYS A 117 -5.84 -5.20 13.88
C CYS A 117 -4.64 -5.82 13.15
N ILE A 118 -4.88 -6.95 12.48
CA ILE A 118 -3.98 -7.48 11.45
C ILE A 118 -4.61 -7.24 10.09
N VAL A 119 -3.84 -6.66 9.16
CA VAL A 119 -4.17 -6.66 7.74
C VAL A 119 -3.49 -7.86 7.10
N GLY A 120 -4.25 -8.70 6.40
CA GLY A 120 -3.79 -10.01 5.93
C GLY A 120 -2.99 -9.97 4.62
N GLU A 121 -2.34 -8.86 4.31
CA GLU A 121 -1.51 -8.66 3.11
C GLU A 121 -0.35 -9.64 3.00
N PRO A 122 0.06 -10.05 1.80
CA PRO A 122 1.22 -10.90 1.59
C PRO A 122 2.51 -10.16 1.95
N SER A 123 2.90 -10.29 3.22
CA SER A 123 4.03 -9.56 3.81
C SER A 123 5.38 -10.25 3.64
N ASN A 124 5.39 -11.57 3.41
CA ASN A 124 6.62 -12.35 3.35
C ASN A 124 7.21 -12.34 1.92
N PRO A 125 8.52 -12.02 1.75
CA PRO A 125 9.14 -11.97 0.42
C PRO A 125 9.23 -13.34 -0.27
N GLU A 126 9.87 -14.32 0.34
CA GLU A 126 10.19 -15.62 -0.28
C GLU A 126 9.64 -16.80 0.51
N VAL A 127 9.69 -16.75 1.84
CA VAL A 127 9.22 -17.85 2.71
C VAL A 127 8.41 -17.33 3.88
N MET A 128 7.50 -18.15 4.39
CA MET A 128 6.67 -17.81 5.56
C MET A 128 7.53 -17.50 6.78
N GLY A 129 7.14 -16.43 7.50
CA GLY A 129 7.80 -15.99 8.73
C GLY A 129 9.05 -15.13 8.52
N GLU A 130 9.31 -14.65 7.31
CA GLU A 130 10.44 -13.72 7.07
C GLU A 130 10.16 -12.32 7.56
N MET A 131 8.91 -11.85 7.46
CA MET A 131 8.63 -10.43 7.65
C MET A 131 7.23 -10.16 8.20
N ILE A 132 7.17 -9.24 9.14
CA ILE A 132 5.94 -8.58 9.60
C ILE A 132 6.06 -7.10 9.22
N LYS A 133 5.03 -6.53 8.60
CA LYS A 133 5.00 -5.10 8.35
C LYS A 133 4.39 -4.39 9.56
N ILE A 134 5.19 -3.56 10.22
CA ILE A 134 4.76 -2.76 11.38
C ILE A 134 4.49 -1.30 11.01
N GLY A 135 4.60 -0.97 9.75
CA GLY A 135 4.37 0.36 9.22
C GLY A 135 4.56 0.40 7.71
N ARG A 136 4.26 1.52 7.12
CA ARG A 136 4.44 1.78 5.69
C ARG A 136 4.98 3.18 5.46
N ARG A 137 5.80 3.34 4.42
CA ARG A 137 6.19 4.66 3.93
C ARG A 137 5.00 5.38 3.34
N GLY A 138 4.99 6.70 3.46
CA GLY A 138 4.06 7.54 2.73
C GLY A 138 4.35 7.55 1.24
N SER A 139 3.38 8.00 0.47
CA SER A 139 3.50 8.08 -1.00
C SER A 139 2.89 9.38 -1.50
N LEU A 140 3.71 10.16 -2.20
CA LEU A 140 3.30 11.38 -2.87
C LEU A 140 3.70 11.30 -4.35
N THR A 141 2.75 11.62 -5.23
CA THR A 141 3.00 11.81 -6.66
C THR A 141 2.76 13.27 -6.99
N VAL A 142 3.66 13.87 -7.75
CA VAL A 142 3.46 15.21 -8.30
C VAL A 142 3.58 15.18 -9.81
N ASN A 143 2.57 15.72 -10.49
CA ASN A 143 2.59 16.00 -11.92
C ASN A 143 3.03 17.45 -12.12
N ILE A 144 4.16 17.64 -12.79
CA ILE A 144 4.79 18.92 -13.03
C ILE A 144 4.53 19.32 -14.48
N THR A 145 3.98 20.52 -14.71
CA THR A 145 3.88 21.13 -16.05
C THR A 145 4.64 22.43 -16.07
N ALA A 146 5.70 22.51 -16.84
CA ALA A 146 6.44 23.74 -17.14
C ALA A 146 5.80 24.46 -18.34
N HIS A 147 5.39 25.72 -18.17
CA HIS A 147 4.73 26.55 -19.16
C HIS A 147 5.70 27.57 -19.74
N GLY A 148 5.94 27.49 -21.05
CA GLY A 148 6.76 28.40 -21.79
C GLY A 148 5.99 29.11 -22.90
N LYS A 149 6.69 29.47 -23.95
CA LYS A 149 6.16 30.07 -25.18
C LYS A 149 6.81 29.42 -26.38
N GLN A 150 6.00 28.81 -27.24
CA GLN A 150 6.46 28.19 -28.47
C GLN A 150 7.16 29.19 -29.39
N GLY A 151 8.21 28.71 -30.09
CA GLY A 151 8.91 29.49 -31.09
C GLY A 151 9.91 28.68 -31.88
N HIS A 152 10.54 29.34 -32.88
CA HIS A 152 11.55 28.71 -33.69
C HIS A 152 12.88 28.61 -32.95
N ALA A 153 13.53 27.44 -32.94
CA ALA A 153 14.75 27.19 -32.18
C ALA A 153 15.92 28.12 -32.60
N ALA A 154 15.93 28.58 -33.84
CA ALA A 154 16.93 29.57 -34.32
C ALA A 154 16.69 31.01 -33.78
N TYR A 155 15.52 31.30 -33.19
CA TYR A 155 15.18 32.61 -32.65
C TYR A 155 14.74 32.50 -31.19
N PRO A 156 15.58 31.99 -30.27
CA PRO A 156 15.20 31.69 -28.90
C PRO A 156 14.71 32.91 -28.12
N HIS A 157 15.15 34.14 -28.50
CA HIS A 157 14.71 35.40 -27.91
C HIS A 157 13.23 35.76 -28.15
N LYS A 158 12.53 35.06 -29.08
CA LYS A 158 11.12 35.20 -29.38
C LYS A 158 10.23 34.13 -28.71
N ALA A 159 10.87 33.16 -28.03
CA ALA A 159 10.25 32.06 -27.33
C ALA A 159 10.57 32.10 -25.84
N LEU A 160 9.96 31.22 -25.08
CA LEU A 160 10.36 30.89 -23.71
C LEU A 160 10.40 29.37 -23.61
N ASN A 161 11.61 28.81 -23.55
CA ASN A 161 11.78 27.36 -23.51
C ASN A 161 11.46 26.80 -22.13
N PRO A 162 10.42 25.98 -21.95
CA PRO A 162 10.07 25.42 -20.66
C PRO A 162 10.96 24.24 -20.25
N LEU A 163 11.68 23.61 -21.21
CA LEU A 163 12.41 22.37 -20.97
C LEU A 163 13.68 22.58 -20.15
N HIS A 164 14.42 23.66 -20.37
CA HIS A 164 15.64 23.93 -19.62
C HIS A 164 15.35 24.12 -18.12
N PRO A 165 14.37 24.97 -17.71
CA PRO A 165 13.97 25.08 -16.32
C PRO A 165 13.37 23.81 -15.73
N LEU A 166 12.64 23.01 -16.53
CA LEU A 166 12.16 21.70 -16.07
C LEU A 166 13.30 20.76 -15.75
N ILE A 167 14.30 20.66 -16.63
CA ILE A 167 15.51 19.85 -16.41
C ILE A 167 16.25 20.34 -15.15
N GLU A 168 16.39 21.65 -14.99
CA GLU A 168 17.04 22.26 -13.82
C GLU A 168 16.32 21.88 -12.51
N LEU A 169 14.97 21.98 -12.47
CA LEU A 169 14.17 21.60 -11.32
C LEU A 169 14.34 20.09 -11.01
N LEU A 170 14.26 19.22 -12.01
CA LEU A 170 14.41 17.79 -11.81
C LEU A 170 15.83 17.41 -11.36
N ALA A 171 16.86 18.10 -11.88
CA ALA A 171 18.24 17.90 -11.45
C ALA A 171 18.45 18.34 -9.99
N ASP A 172 17.86 19.46 -9.57
CA ASP A 172 17.91 19.92 -8.18
C ASP A 172 17.20 18.93 -7.23
N LEU A 173 16.01 18.46 -7.62
CA LEU A 173 15.25 17.48 -6.82
C LEU A 173 15.97 16.14 -6.63
N THR A 174 16.82 15.76 -7.57
CA THR A 174 17.54 14.48 -7.56
C THR A 174 19.01 14.60 -7.16
N ALA A 175 19.49 15.81 -6.84
CA ALA A 175 20.90 16.08 -6.56
C ALA A 175 21.44 15.39 -5.30
N ALA A 176 20.59 15.22 -4.29
CA ALA A 176 20.97 14.61 -3.03
C ALA A 176 19.77 13.85 -2.41
N PRO A 177 20.02 12.84 -1.56
CA PRO A 177 18.98 12.24 -0.73
C PRO A 177 18.26 13.31 0.11
N LEU A 178 16.98 13.13 0.38
CA LEU A 178 16.19 14.04 1.22
C LEU A 178 16.50 13.82 2.71
N ASP A 179 16.89 12.61 3.10
CA ASP A 179 17.26 12.19 4.45
C ASP A 179 18.07 10.89 4.42
N ASP A 180 18.57 10.47 5.58
CA ASP A 180 19.33 9.23 5.76
C ASP A 180 18.49 8.05 6.28
N GLY A 181 17.17 8.23 6.42
CA GLY A 181 16.27 7.25 7.03
C GLY A 181 16.20 7.37 8.55
N THR A 182 15.46 6.44 9.17
CA THR A 182 15.31 6.34 10.63
C THR A 182 15.55 4.91 11.10
N GLU A 183 15.42 4.64 12.40
CA GLU A 183 15.59 3.30 12.96
C GLU A 183 14.70 2.25 12.24
N HIS A 184 13.49 2.64 11.85
CA HIS A 184 12.50 1.74 11.27
C HIS A 184 12.21 1.99 9.79
N PHE A 185 12.74 3.07 9.22
CA PHE A 185 12.48 3.44 7.82
C PHE A 185 13.76 3.63 7.02
N GLN A 186 13.71 3.16 5.79
CA GLN A 186 14.71 3.51 4.77
C GLN A 186 14.64 5.01 4.46
N PRO A 187 15.71 5.58 3.86
CA PRO A 187 15.70 6.95 3.36
C PRO A 187 14.52 7.24 2.44
N THR A 188 14.02 8.46 2.47
CA THR A 188 13.01 8.95 1.54
C THR A 188 13.55 8.91 0.12
N GLY A 189 12.88 8.16 -0.73
CA GLY A 189 13.25 7.98 -2.14
C GLY A 189 12.41 8.85 -3.06
N LEU A 190 13.05 9.62 -3.92
CA LEU A 190 12.43 10.42 -4.97
C LEU A 190 12.82 9.87 -6.34
N GLN A 191 11.84 9.61 -7.20
CA GLN A 191 12.06 9.13 -8.57
C GLN A 191 11.29 9.97 -9.57
N VAL A 192 11.99 10.41 -10.61
CA VAL A 192 11.34 10.95 -11.82
C VAL A 192 10.88 9.75 -12.66
N THR A 193 9.59 9.60 -12.83
CA THR A 193 9.00 8.41 -13.49
C THR A 193 8.68 8.66 -14.96
N THR A 194 8.35 9.90 -15.33
CA THR A 194 8.15 10.27 -16.75
C THR A 194 8.71 11.66 -17.04
N ILE A 195 9.12 11.90 -18.28
CA ILE A 195 9.35 13.22 -18.85
C ILE A 195 8.74 13.21 -20.24
N ASP A 196 7.70 14.04 -20.45
CA ASP A 196 6.89 14.05 -21.67
C ASP A 196 6.84 15.44 -22.29
N VAL A 197 7.22 15.53 -23.54
CA VAL A 197 7.16 16.78 -24.30
C VAL A 197 6.19 16.68 -25.48
N GLY A 198 6.16 15.51 -26.16
CA GLY A 198 5.30 15.27 -27.31
C GLY A 198 5.62 16.19 -28.51
N ASN A 199 6.83 16.76 -28.58
CA ASN A 199 7.23 17.68 -29.64
C ASN A 199 7.83 16.94 -30.84
N PRO A 200 7.15 16.83 -31.98
CA PRO A 200 7.62 16.09 -33.14
C PRO A 200 8.63 16.86 -33.98
N ALA A 201 8.79 18.18 -33.74
CA ALA A 201 9.60 19.06 -34.60
C ALA A 201 10.89 19.49 -33.90
N SER A 202 12.05 19.12 -34.46
CA SER A 202 13.37 19.40 -33.88
C SER A 202 13.78 20.89 -33.90
N ASN A 203 13.14 21.70 -34.75
CA ASN A 203 13.41 23.14 -34.90
C ASN A 203 12.39 24.04 -34.22
N VAL A 204 11.49 23.47 -33.39
CA VAL A 204 10.45 24.20 -32.62
C VAL A 204 10.73 24.04 -31.12
N ILE A 205 10.81 25.16 -30.41
CA ILE A 205 10.75 25.19 -28.93
C ILE A 205 9.28 24.92 -28.53
N PRO A 206 9.00 23.91 -27.69
CA PRO A 206 7.61 23.60 -27.31
C PRO A 206 7.05 24.65 -26.34
N GLU A 207 5.72 24.71 -26.26
CA GLU A 207 5.01 25.55 -25.29
C GLU A 207 5.04 24.96 -23.89
N LYS A 208 5.07 23.62 -23.77
CA LYS A 208 5.01 22.92 -22.49
C LYS A 208 5.98 21.75 -22.44
N GLY A 209 6.45 21.47 -21.24
CA GLY A 209 7.10 20.21 -20.87
C GLY A 209 6.47 19.65 -19.60
N ARG A 210 6.39 18.33 -19.48
CA ARG A 210 5.77 17.66 -18.33
C ARG A 210 6.74 16.64 -17.73
N ALA A 211 6.61 16.43 -16.43
CA ALA A 211 7.27 15.34 -15.74
C ALA A 211 6.38 14.83 -14.60
N THR A 212 6.52 13.56 -14.26
CA THR A 212 5.93 12.99 -13.05
C THR A 212 7.04 12.56 -12.11
N VAL A 213 6.89 12.92 -10.83
CA VAL A 213 7.79 12.53 -9.75
C VAL A 213 7.00 11.75 -8.72
N ASN A 214 7.51 10.60 -8.31
CA ASN A 214 6.97 9.80 -7.21
C ASN A 214 7.95 9.82 -6.03
N ILE A 215 7.43 10.09 -4.82
CA ILE A 215 8.20 10.15 -3.58
C ILE A 215 7.63 9.12 -2.60
N ARG A 216 8.52 8.21 -2.14
CA ARG A 216 8.22 7.29 -1.03
C ARG A 216 8.94 7.79 0.20
N PHE A 217 8.18 8.31 1.18
CA PHE A 217 8.74 9.03 2.30
C PHE A 217 8.55 8.33 3.64
N ASN A 218 9.49 8.53 4.54
CA ASN A 218 9.51 8.03 5.90
C ASN A 218 8.82 9.00 6.87
N ASP A 219 8.95 8.74 8.17
CA ASP A 219 8.31 9.48 9.26
C ASP A 219 8.97 10.85 9.58
N LEU A 220 10.08 11.21 8.91
CA LEU A 220 10.67 12.55 8.96
C LEU A 220 9.90 13.57 8.10
N HIS A 221 9.05 13.09 7.20
CA HIS A 221 8.29 13.92 6.27
C HIS A 221 6.79 13.63 6.37
N SER A 222 6.02 14.59 5.86
CA SER A 222 4.59 14.46 5.58
C SER A 222 4.30 14.87 4.13
N GLY A 223 3.13 14.51 3.61
CA GLY A 223 2.67 15.00 2.31
C GLY A 223 2.70 16.52 2.22
N ASP A 224 2.30 17.20 3.31
CA ASP A 224 2.32 18.68 3.38
C ASP A 224 3.75 19.23 3.35
N SER A 225 4.68 18.68 4.13
CA SER A 225 6.07 19.16 4.17
C SER A 225 6.76 19.00 2.82
N LEU A 226 6.56 17.85 2.15
CA LEU A 226 7.11 17.59 0.82
C LEU A 226 6.46 18.47 -0.27
N THR A 227 5.15 18.71 -0.17
CA THR A 227 4.44 19.63 -1.06
C THR A 227 4.99 21.04 -0.93
N ALA A 228 5.23 21.51 0.29
CA ALA A 228 5.82 22.84 0.55
C ALA A 228 7.23 22.94 -0.03
N MET A 229 8.08 21.96 0.21
CA MET A 229 9.44 21.88 -0.33
C MET A 229 9.45 21.91 -1.86
N LEU A 230 8.60 21.13 -2.52
CA LEU A 230 8.51 21.08 -3.98
C LEU A 230 8.05 22.40 -4.57
N ARG A 231 7.08 23.07 -3.93
CA ARG A 231 6.62 24.41 -4.34
C ARG A 231 7.71 25.46 -4.19
N GLU A 232 8.46 25.43 -3.09
CA GLU A 232 9.58 26.35 -2.86
C GLU A 232 10.67 26.20 -3.95
N ARG A 233 11.08 24.97 -4.25
CA ARG A 233 12.09 24.70 -5.29
C ARG A 233 11.61 25.13 -6.68
N ALA A 234 10.35 24.83 -7.04
CA ALA A 234 9.76 25.29 -8.29
C ALA A 234 9.73 26.82 -8.37
N ALA A 235 9.27 27.52 -7.32
CA ALA A 235 9.23 28.98 -7.26
C ALA A 235 10.62 29.63 -7.40
N ALA A 236 11.67 29.01 -6.86
CA ALA A 236 13.04 29.49 -7.02
C ALA A 236 13.51 29.42 -8.48
N VAL A 237 13.14 28.35 -9.22
CA VAL A 237 13.43 28.26 -10.65
C VAL A 237 12.59 29.23 -11.48
N GLU A 238 11.29 29.39 -11.16
CA GLU A 238 10.40 30.38 -11.79
C GLU A 238 10.96 31.81 -11.70
N ALA A 239 11.40 32.21 -10.52
CA ALA A 239 11.93 33.53 -10.26
C ALA A 239 13.16 33.87 -11.12
N ARG A 240 14.00 32.87 -11.44
CA ARG A 240 15.21 33.07 -12.29
C ARG A 240 14.92 33.00 -13.77
N THR A 241 13.96 32.18 -14.17
CA THR A 241 13.78 31.81 -15.59
C THR A 241 12.57 32.43 -16.25
N GLY A 242 11.57 32.86 -15.45
CA GLY A 242 10.28 33.35 -15.91
C GLY A 242 9.35 32.22 -16.45
N VAL A 243 9.76 30.96 -16.37
CA VAL A 243 8.94 29.81 -16.73
C VAL A 243 8.07 29.43 -15.54
N ARG A 244 6.75 29.44 -15.71
CA ARG A 244 5.79 29.07 -14.67
C ARG A 244 5.66 27.56 -14.57
N PHE A 245 5.65 27.04 -13.32
CA PHE A 245 5.34 25.64 -13.03
C PHE A 245 3.92 25.49 -12.49
N GLU A 246 3.21 24.51 -12.96
CA GLU A 246 1.97 24.00 -12.41
C GLU A 246 2.26 22.66 -11.76
N LEU A 247 1.92 22.50 -10.49
CA LEU A 247 2.20 21.34 -9.67
C LEU A 247 0.87 20.77 -9.19
N ASP A 248 0.55 19.55 -9.61
CA ASP A 248 -0.62 18.80 -9.17
C ASP A 248 -0.16 17.63 -8.29
N PHE A 249 -0.61 17.64 -7.03
CA PHE A 249 -0.16 16.72 -5.99
C PHE A 249 -1.22 15.68 -5.65
N HIS A 250 -0.78 14.45 -5.51
CA HIS A 250 -1.59 13.36 -5.02
C HIS A 250 -0.85 12.61 -3.90
N VAL A 251 -1.31 12.76 -2.66
CA VAL A 251 -0.84 12.00 -1.50
C VAL A 251 -1.71 10.76 -1.36
N SER A 252 -1.16 9.58 -1.66
CA SER A 252 -1.89 8.30 -1.55
C SER A 252 -1.98 7.84 -0.10
N GLY A 253 -1.09 8.27 0.78
CA GLY A 253 -1.09 8.00 2.21
C GLY A 253 0.13 8.57 2.90
N GLU A 254 -0.04 8.88 4.19
CA GLU A 254 1.04 9.26 5.09
C GLU A 254 1.82 8.04 5.57
N SER A 255 3.09 8.23 5.91
CA SER A 255 3.87 7.22 6.60
C SER A 255 3.26 6.91 7.98
N PHE A 256 3.43 5.68 8.43
CA PHE A 256 3.04 5.29 9.79
C PHE A 256 3.91 4.17 10.33
N LEU A 257 3.96 4.10 11.65
CA LEU A 257 4.63 3.04 12.40
C LEU A 257 3.76 2.62 13.58
N THR A 258 3.48 1.33 13.69
CA THR A 258 3.05 0.72 14.94
C THR A 258 4.31 0.36 15.72
N ALA A 259 4.60 1.13 16.76
CA ALA A 259 5.79 0.94 17.54
C ALA A 259 5.87 -0.49 18.12
N PRO A 260 7.07 -1.11 18.17
CA PRO A 260 7.26 -2.38 18.89
C PRO A 260 6.68 -2.31 20.31
N GLY A 261 5.98 -3.37 20.71
CA GLY A 261 5.27 -3.45 21.98
C GLY A 261 4.45 -4.73 22.08
N PRO A 262 3.59 -4.89 23.11
CA PRO A 262 2.96 -6.18 23.43
C PRO A 262 2.23 -6.84 22.26
N PHE A 263 1.57 -6.07 21.39
CA PHE A 263 0.88 -6.63 20.22
C PHE A 263 1.85 -7.10 19.13
N VAL A 264 2.84 -6.28 18.82
CA VAL A 264 3.88 -6.64 17.82
C VAL A 264 4.69 -7.83 18.32
N ASP A 265 5.08 -7.83 19.61
CA ASP A 265 5.83 -8.91 20.24
C ASP A 265 5.04 -10.23 20.22
N LEU A 266 3.74 -10.19 20.57
CA LEU A 266 2.87 -11.36 20.51
C LEU A 266 2.86 -11.99 19.11
N VAL A 267 2.64 -11.19 18.08
CA VAL A 267 2.59 -11.69 16.69
C VAL A 267 3.96 -12.19 16.25
N ARG A 268 5.04 -11.45 16.55
CA ARG A 268 6.42 -11.85 16.24
C ARG A 268 6.75 -13.21 16.86
N ASP A 269 6.42 -13.41 18.12
CA ASP A 269 6.77 -14.63 18.86
C ASP A 269 5.99 -15.84 18.33
N VAL A 270 4.68 -15.67 18.03
CA VAL A 270 3.88 -16.73 17.38
C VAL A 270 4.44 -17.11 16.01
N VAL A 271 4.78 -16.11 15.18
CA VAL A 271 5.35 -16.35 13.86
C VAL A 271 6.72 -17.04 13.98
N ALA A 272 7.55 -16.59 14.91
CA ALA A 272 8.88 -17.18 15.13
C ALA A 272 8.78 -18.66 15.51
N GLU A 273 7.87 -19.01 16.41
CA GLU A 273 7.65 -20.40 16.82
C GLU A 273 7.10 -21.25 15.67
N ALA A 274 6.09 -20.75 14.95
CA ALA A 274 5.44 -21.50 13.87
C ALA A 274 6.33 -21.70 12.63
N CYS A 275 7.24 -20.77 12.37
CA CYS A 275 8.09 -20.77 11.17
C CYS A 275 9.56 -21.14 11.46
N GLY A 276 9.96 -21.29 12.74
CA GLY A 276 11.34 -21.60 13.12
C GLY A 276 12.34 -20.48 12.82
N ARG A 277 11.86 -19.23 12.66
CA ARG A 277 12.67 -18.04 12.38
C ARG A 277 12.06 -16.78 12.97
N VAL A 278 12.88 -15.85 13.43
CA VAL A 278 12.42 -14.55 13.92
C VAL A 278 12.14 -13.65 12.69
N PRO A 279 10.91 -13.15 12.52
CA PRO A 279 10.58 -12.27 11.41
C PRO A 279 11.26 -10.91 11.56
N VAL A 280 11.63 -10.31 10.42
CA VAL A 280 12.07 -8.92 10.36
C VAL A 280 10.84 -8.00 10.51
N LEU A 281 10.91 -7.05 11.43
CA LEU A 281 9.95 -5.96 11.53
C LEU A 281 10.29 -4.90 10.48
N SER A 282 9.37 -4.61 9.56
CA SER A 282 9.65 -3.82 8.36
C SER A 282 8.58 -2.77 8.09
N THR A 283 8.99 -1.68 7.44
CA THR A 283 8.11 -0.64 6.91
C THR A 283 8.19 -0.54 5.38
N SER A 284 8.88 -1.50 4.73
CA SER A 284 9.09 -1.51 3.28
C SER A 284 7.83 -1.92 2.50
N GLY A 285 7.82 -1.66 1.19
CA GLY A 285 6.77 -2.05 0.26
C GLY A 285 5.86 -0.89 -0.16
N GLY A 286 4.76 -1.25 -0.84
CA GLY A 286 3.72 -0.32 -1.28
C GLY A 286 2.81 0.15 -0.13
N THR A 287 1.73 0.86 -0.45
CA THR A 287 0.65 1.18 0.50
C THR A 287 -0.30 -0.01 0.66
N SER A 288 -1.09 -0.01 1.71
CA SER A 288 -2.17 -0.98 1.95
C SER A 288 -3.27 -0.30 2.78
N ASP A 289 -4.37 -0.99 3.03
CA ASP A 289 -5.46 -0.49 3.87
C ASP A 289 -5.07 -0.27 5.34
N ALA A 290 -3.92 -0.78 5.78
CA ALA A 290 -3.35 -0.43 7.08
C ALA A 290 -3.16 1.09 7.27
N ARG A 291 -3.00 1.85 6.16
CA ARG A 291 -2.94 3.32 6.17
C ARG A 291 -4.18 4.00 6.73
N TYR A 292 -5.32 3.34 6.67
CA TYR A 292 -6.59 3.83 7.23
C TYR A 292 -6.81 3.28 8.65
N VAL A 293 -6.59 1.97 8.83
CA VAL A 293 -6.79 1.28 10.12
C VAL A 293 -5.91 1.86 11.23
N LYS A 294 -4.71 2.33 10.91
CA LYS A 294 -3.78 2.97 11.85
C LYS A 294 -4.37 4.14 12.63
N ASN A 295 -5.39 4.80 12.09
CA ASN A 295 -6.04 5.93 12.75
C ASN A 295 -7.06 5.50 13.82
N HIS A 296 -7.39 4.21 13.87
CA HIS A 296 -8.39 3.63 14.76
C HIS A 296 -7.78 2.72 15.83
N CYS A 297 -6.74 1.96 15.49
CA CYS A 297 -6.04 1.08 16.43
C CYS A 297 -4.62 0.74 15.96
N PRO A 298 -3.76 0.20 16.85
CA PRO A 298 -2.50 -0.42 16.45
C PRO A 298 -2.75 -1.48 15.38
N VAL A 299 -1.98 -1.39 14.27
CA VAL A 299 -2.14 -2.26 13.10
C VAL A 299 -0.78 -2.77 12.64
N LEU A 300 -0.73 -4.02 12.25
CA LEU A 300 0.40 -4.61 11.54
C LEU A 300 -0.10 -5.46 10.37
N GLU A 301 0.80 -5.82 9.46
CA GLU A 301 0.44 -6.69 8.35
C GLU A 301 1.23 -7.98 8.43
N PHE A 302 0.52 -9.08 8.30
CA PHE A 302 1.11 -10.40 8.21
C PHE A 302 0.19 -11.31 7.38
N GLY A 303 0.75 -11.95 6.36
CA GLY A 303 0.02 -12.87 5.48
C GLY A 303 0.94 -13.81 4.74
N LEU A 304 0.58 -14.13 3.51
CA LEU A 304 1.25 -15.11 2.67
C LEU A 304 2.59 -14.61 2.11
N VAL A 305 3.24 -15.49 1.34
CA VAL A 305 4.44 -15.14 0.55
C VAL A 305 3.99 -14.43 -0.73
N GLY A 306 4.47 -13.19 -0.90
CA GLY A 306 4.09 -12.30 -2.01
C GLY A 306 4.83 -12.53 -3.34
N ALA A 307 5.59 -13.63 -3.48
CA ALA A 307 6.48 -13.84 -4.62
C ALA A 307 5.79 -13.81 -6.00
N PHE A 308 4.49 -14.13 -6.06
CA PHE A 308 3.71 -14.17 -7.31
C PHE A 308 2.58 -13.14 -7.37
N MET A 309 2.46 -12.25 -6.36
CA MET A 309 1.42 -11.23 -6.37
C MET A 309 1.56 -10.33 -7.61
N HIS A 310 0.43 -9.90 -8.19
CA HIS A 310 0.33 -9.04 -9.37
C HIS A 310 0.93 -9.60 -10.67
N GLN A 311 1.47 -10.82 -10.67
CA GLN A 311 2.06 -11.46 -11.85
C GLN A 311 1.04 -12.34 -12.58
N VAL A 312 1.31 -12.64 -13.86
CA VAL A 312 0.69 -13.75 -14.56
C VAL A 312 1.05 -15.04 -13.83
N ASP A 313 0.14 -16.00 -13.79
CA ASP A 313 0.32 -17.25 -13.05
C ASP A 313 0.47 -17.05 -11.53
N GLU A 314 -0.20 -16.03 -10.99
CA GLU A 314 -0.34 -15.88 -9.55
C GLU A 314 -0.87 -17.15 -8.90
N ARG A 315 -0.22 -17.58 -7.84
CA ARG A 315 -0.49 -18.85 -7.19
C ARG A 315 0.03 -18.90 -5.76
N VAL A 316 -0.55 -19.80 -4.96
CA VAL A 316 -0.12 -20.03 -3.58
C VAL A 316 -0.21 -21.52 -3.23
N PRO A 317 0.83 -22.11 -2.57
CA PRO A 317 0.74 -23.46 -2.06
C PRO A 317 -0.33 -23.57 -0.96
N GLN A 318 -1.22 -24.57 -1.04
CA GLN A 318 -2.22 -24.82 0.01
C GLN A 318 -1.60 -25.01 1.40
N ALA A 319 -0.39 -25.57 1.47
CA ALA A 319 0.33 -25.76 2.72
C ALA A 319 0.60 -24.42 3.41
N GLN A 320 0.95 -23.36 2.66
CA GLN A 320 1.15 -22.02 3.21
C GLN A 320 -0.16 -21.40 3.74
N VAL A 321 -1.27 -21.61 3.03
CA VAL A 321 -2.59 -21.11 3.48
C VAL A 321 -2.99 -21.79 4.80
N ARG A 322 -2.76 -23.10 4.92
CA ARG A 322 -3.01 -23.84 6.17
C ARG A 322 -2.09 -23.37 7.29
N GLN A 323 -0.82 -23.20 7.03
CA GLN A 323 0.15 -22.68 8.00
C GLN A 323 -0.26 -21.29 8.48
N LEU A 324 -0.68 -20.40 7.58
CA LEU A 324 -1.16 -19.07 7.93
C LEU A 324 -2.41 -19.12 8.82
N LYS A 325 -3.37 -20.02 8.49
CA LYS A 325 -4.56 -20.28 9.33
C LYS A 325 -4.16 -20.66 10.75
N ASP A 326 -3.20 -21.60 10.89
CA ASP A 326 -2.76 -22.06 12.22
C ASP A 326 -2.04 -20.95 13.00
N ILE A 327 -1.25 -20.11 12.32
CA ILE A 327 -0.63 -18.92 12.90
C ILE A 327 -1.71 -17.95 13.42
N TYR A 328 -2.68 -17.59 12.61
CA TYR A 328 -3.77 -16.70 13.01
C TYR A 328 -4.57 -17.26 14.20
N GLN A 329 -4.86 -18.54 14.20
CA GLN A 329 -5.54 -19.19 15.30
C GLN A 329 -4.72 -19.11 16.61
N THR A 330 -3.42 -19.34 16.55
CA THR A 330 -2.51 -19.21 17.71
C THR A 330 -2.41 -17.76 18.19
N ILE A 331 -2.39 -16.77 17.28
CA ILE A 331 -2.43 -15.35 17.64
C ILE A 331 -3.71 -15.04 18.42
N LEU A 332 -4.88 -15.47 17.93
CA LEU A 332 -6.16 -15.26 18.62
C LEU A 332 -6.15 -15.91 20.01
N GLN A 333 -5.66 -17.14 20.12
CA GLN A 333 -5.57 -17.86 21.41
C GLN A 333 -4.70 -17.11 22.42
N ARG A 334 -3.52 -16.60 22.00
CA ARG A 334 -2.63 -15.86 22.90
C ARG A 334 -3.10 -14.43 23.19
N TYR A 335 -3.84 -13.83 22.27
CA TYR A 335 -4.37 -12.50 22.50
C TYR A 335 -5.49 -12.50 23.54
N PHE A 336 -6.35 -13.48 23.55
CA PHE A 336 -7.49 -13.56 24.49
C PHE A 336 -7.21 -14.40 25.74
N GLY A 337 -6.22 -15.28 25.73
CA GLY A 337 -5.80 -16.08 26.89
C GLY A 337 -4.78 -15.37 27.71
#